data_e28848d7d66f295fb3205b8a88761aa0
#
_entry.id   e28848d7d66f295fb3205b8a88761aa0
#
_cell.length_a   1.000
_cell.length_b   1.000
_cell.length_c   1.000
_cell.angle_alpha   90.00
_cell.angle_beta   90.00
_cell.angle_gamma   90.00
#
_symmetry.space_group_name_H-M   'P 1'
#
loop_
_entity.id
_entity.type
_entity.pdbx_description
1 polymer ?
#
loop_
_entity_poly.entity_id
_entity_poly.type
_entity_poly.pdbx_seq_one_letter_code
_entity_poly.pdbx_strand_id
1 'polypeptide(L)'
;MHEPGRIYLWLKLAEQLFGKPLESLAPDEQQRVHNVASRQQQIETLILGTPQAAPVLLPEASIDASLAEIRGRYGDDDEYHADLDRVGLDALSLRRAIARDMVVEAVLETVAAASVAVSDTDAEIFWHLHRDRFRRAETRLLRHLLVTINERLPGNELQAARARIEAIRARLLKEPQRFSEQALKHSECPTAINGGLLGKVARGQLYPELEAVAFALGAATLSEVVESQLGYHLIYCEAIHPERRLRFAEARNTIREYLEGQQRSLCQKAWIRNLRRQSLVAKPS
;
A
#
# COMPACT_ATOMS: atom_id res chain seq x y z
N MET A 1 28.63 -2.55 25.32
CA MET A 1 28.07 -3.63 24.46
C MET A 1 26.57 -3.52 24.53
N HIS A 2 25.90 -3.25 23.40
CA HIS A 2 24.44 -3.14 23.40
C HIS A 2 23.83 -4.54 23.40
N GLU A 3 22.74 -4.75 24.20
CA GLU A 3 22.01 -6.03 24.18
C GLU A 3 21.48 -6.31 22.75
N PRO A 4 21.68 -7.51 22.20
CA PRO A 4 21.28 -7.86 20.82
C PRO A 4 19.80 -7.56 20.51
N GLY A 5 18.92 -7.72 21.48
CA GLY A 5 17.50 -7.38 21.34
C GLY A 5 17.21 -5.90 21.10
N ARG A 6 18.13 -5.00 21.53
CA ARG A 6 18.04 -3.55 21.24
C ARG A 6 18.38 -3.24 19.80
N ILE A 7 19.39 -3.89 19.27
CA ILE A 7 19.85 -3.66 17.89
C ILE A 7 18.71 -4.01 16.93
N TYR A 8 18.08 -5.17 17.10
CA TYR A 8 16.92 -5.56 16.29
C TYR A 8 15.81 -4.52 16.34
N LEU A 9 15.49 -4.00 17.53
CA LEU A 9 14.45 -2.98 17.68
C LEU A 9 14.81 -1.66 17.00
N TRP A 10 16.08 -1.26 17.02
CA TRP A 10 16.56 -0.06 16.33
C TRP A 10 16.46 -0.19 14.82
N LEU A 11 16.84 -1.34 14.26
CA LEU A 11 16.71 -1.61 12.82
C LEU A 11 15.24 -1.56 12.39
N LYS A 12 14.37 -2.24 13.13
CA LYS A 12 12.93 -2.24 12.89
C LYS A 12 12.34 -0.82 12.93
N LEU A 13 12.70 -0.02 13.92
CA LEU A 13 12.19 1.35 14.08
C LEU A 13 12.80 2.33 13.08
N ALA A 14 14.04 2.16 12.64
CA ALA A 14 14.64 2.96 11.59
C ALA A 14 13.86 2.84 10.29
N GLU A 15 13.55 1.60 9.89
CA GLU A 15 12.72 1.32 8.73
C GLU A 15 11.29 1.85 8.90
N GLN A 16 10.64 1.60 10.04
CA GLN A 16 9.24 2.01 10.28
C GLN A 16 9.04 3.53 10.36
N LEU A 17 9.99 4.27 10.93
CA LEU A 17 9.85 5.72 11.16
C LEU A 17 10.37 6.56 9.98
N PHE A 18 11.37 6.05 9.25
CA PHE A 18 12.09 6.84 8.26
C PHE A 18 12.22 6.15 6.89
N GLY A 19 11.90 4.84 6.77
CA GLY A 19 12.10 4.08 5.54
C GLY A 19 13.56 4.00 5.13
N LYS A 20 14.50 4.01 6.11
CA LYS A 20 15.95 4.06 5.88
C LYS A 20 16.67 3.04 6.77
N PRO A 21 17.80 2.48 6.30
CA PRO A 21 18.70 1.72 7.16
C PRO A 21 19.24 2.56 8.32
N LEU A 22 19.51 1.95 9.47
CA LEU A 22 19.94 2.62 10.69
C LEU A 22 21.21 3.48 10.49
N GLU A 23 22.13 2.98 9.66
CA GLU A 23 23.40 3.67 9.37
C GLU A 23 23.23 4.93 8.51
N SER A 24 22.13 5.01 7.76
CA SER A 24 21.81 6.13 6.87
C SER A 24 21.02 7.24 7.56
N LEU A 25 20.73 7.08 8.85
CA LEU A 25 19.98 8.08 9.62
C LEU A 25 20.86 9.25 10.03
N ALA A 26 20.30 10.46 9.97
CA ALA A 26 20.90 11.64 10.57
C ALA A 26 20.97 11.52 12.11
N PRO A 27 21.87 12.27 12.81
CA PRO A 27 22.01 12.15 14.26
C PRO A 27 20.73 12.38 15.06
N ASP A 28 19.88 13.29 14.63
CA ASP A 28 18.58 13.58 15.26
C ASP A 28 17.57 12.44 15.00
N GLU A 29 17.57 11.84 13.80
CA GLU A 29 16.78 10.66 13.46
C GLU A 29 17.21 9.45 14.32
N GLN A 30 18.53 9.21 14.46
CA GLN A 30 19.08 8.16 15.33
C GLN A 30 18.65 8.37 16.79
N GLN A 31 18.79 9.59 17.32
CA GLN A 31 18.35 9.90 18.68
C GLN A 31 16.85 9.64 18.86
N ARG A 32 16.05 9.93 17.86
CA ARG A 32 14.60 9.64 17.87
C ARG A 32 14.32 8.15 17.91
N VAL A 33 15.02 7.34 17.08
CA VAL A 33 14.93 5.88 17.12
C VAL A 33 15.28 5.34 18.50
N HIS A 34 16.39 5.77 19.09
CA HIS A 34 16.83 5.35 20.43
C HIS A 34 15.81 5.68 21.51
N ASN A 35 15.21 6.89 21.47
CA ASN A 35 14.21 7.33 22.44
C ASN A 35 12.91 6.51 22.32
N VAL A 36 12.47 6.21 21.09
CA VAL A 36 11.28 5.38 20.83
C VAL A 36 11.54 3.95 21.27
N ALA A 37 12.68 3.38 20.89
CA ALA A 37 13.09 2.02 21.27
C ALA A 37 13.14 1.82 22.78
N SER A 38 13.72 2.76 23.51
CA SER A 38 13.80 2.70 24.97
C SER A 38 12.41 2.66 25.62
N ARG A 39 11.47 3.47 25.11
CA ARG A 39 10.08 3.48 25.59
C ARG A 39 9.36 2.19 25.22
N GLN A 40 9.55 1.69 24.00
CA GLN A 40 8.93 0.44 23.55
C GLN A 40 9.44 -0.73 24.35
N GLN A 41 10.75 -0.87 24.58
CA GLN A 41 11.34 -1.92 25.41
C GLN A 41 10.79 -1.94 26.84
N GLN A 42 10.58 -0.75 27.45
CA GLN A 42 9.94 -0.64 28.75
C GLN A 42 8.51 -1.21 28.72
N ILE A 43 7.73 -0.84 27.69
CA ILE A 43 6.34 -1.32 27.53
C ILE A 43 6.32 -2.84 27.31
N GLU A 44 7.17 -3.36 26.43
CA GLU A 44 7.28 -4.80 26.17
C GLU A 44 7.64 -5.59 27.43
N THR A 45 8.57 -5.06 28.23
CA THR A 45 8.94 -5.69 29.51
C THR A 45 7.77 -5.74 30.48
N LEU A 46 6.95 -4.69 30.53
CA LEU A 46 5.74 -4.68 31.34
C LEU A 46 4.71 -5.71 30.81
N ILE A 47 4.51 -5.78 29.49
CA ILE A 47 3.60 -6.72 28.83
C ILE A 47 4.00 -8.16 29.15
N LEU A 48 5.28 -8.49 28.96
CA LEU A 48 5.82 -9.83 29.20
C LEU A 48 5.77 -10.26 30.67
N GLY A 49 5.74 -9.31 31.59
CA GLY A 49 5.53 -9.57 33.03
C GLY A 49 4.08 -9.78 33.45
N THR A 50 3.12 -9.73 32.52
CA THR A 50 1.69 -9.87 32.86
C THR A 50 1.24 -11.34 32.93
N PRO A 51 0.17 -11.61 33.69
CA PRO A 51 -0.47 -12.95 33.68
C PRO A 51 -0.96 -13.34 32.27
N GLN A 52 -1.27 -12.40 31.42
CA GLN A 52 -1.70 -12.64 30.03
C GLN A 52 -0.58 -13.19 29.15
N ALA A 53 0.69 -12.89 29.47
CA ALA A 53 1.84 -13.41 28.73
C ALA A 53 2.17 -14.88 29.11
N ALA A 54 1.89 -15.29 30.33
CA ALA A 54 2.25 -16.63 30.84
C ALA A 54 1.70 -17.80 30.00
N PRO A 55 0.44 -17.79 29.51
CA PRO A 55 -0.11 -18.87 28.70
C PRO A 55 0.26 -18.81 27.22
N VAL A 56 0.98 -17.77 26.75
CA VAL A 56 1.32 -17.62 25.33
C VAL A 56 2.42 -18.60 24.96
N LEU A 57 2.06 -19.62 24.21
CA LEU A 57 2.99 -20.59 23.64
C LEU A 57 3.10 -20.33 22.13
N LEU A 58 4.29 -19.97 21.68
CA LEU A 58 4.57 -19.81 20.26
C LEU A 58 5.01 -21.14 19.66
N PRO A 59 4.36 -21.61 18.58
CA PRO A 59 4.89 -22.72 17.81
C PRO A 59 6.27 -22.36 17.23
N GLU A 60 7.26 -23.24 17.38
CA GLU A 60 8.59 -23.04 16.80
C GLU A 60 8.52 -22.78 15.29
N ALA A 61 7.61 -23.49 14.59
CA ALA A 61 7.38 -23.29 13.17
C ALA A 61 7.00 -21.85 12.78
N SER A 62 6.32 -21.11 13.67
CA SER A 62 5.97 -19.71 13.42
C SER A 62 7.19 -18.79 13.47
N ILE A 63 8.10 -19.08 14.44
CA ILE A 63 9.37 -18.33 14.54
C ILE A 63 10.26 -18.65 13.33
N ASP A 64 10.33 -19.94 12.94
CA ASP A 64 11.09 -20.37 11.77
C ASP A 64 10.57 -19.76 10.48
N ALA A 65 9.25 -19.66 10.32
CA ALA A 65 8.64 -19.00 9.15
C ALA A 65 9.01 -17.51 9.08
N SER A 66 8.99 -16.79 10.22
CA SER A 66 9.37 -15.38 10.25
C SER A 66 10.86 -15.19 9.95
N LEU A 67 11.73 -16.08 10.44
CA LEU A 67 13.16 -16.06 10.09
C LEU A 67 13.39 -16.36 8.61
N ALA A 68 12.67 -17.33 8.04
CA ALA A 68 12.75 -17.68 6.64
C ALA A 68 12.31 -16.53 5.73
N GLU A 69 11.27 -15.76 6.13
CA GLU A 69 10.84 -14.57 5.40
C GLU A 69 11.94 -13.48 5.39
N ILE A 70 12.61 -13.25 6.53
CA ILE A 70 13.72 -12.30 6.61
C ILE A 70 14.87 -12.77 5.72
N ARG A 71 15.28 -14.06 5.84
CA ARG A 71 16.36 -14.66 5.07
C ARG A 71 16.07 -14.63 3.56
N GLY A 72 14.80 -14.81 3.15
CA GLY A 72 14.38 -14.76 1.76
C GLY A 72 14.50 -13.38 1.08
N ARG A 73 14.86 -12.33 1.83
CA ARG A 73 15.14 -10.99 1.27
C ARG A 73 16.59 -10.83 0.79
N TYR A 74 17.45 -11.79 1.10
CA TYR A 74 18.85 -11.83 0.71
C TYR A 74 19.05 -12.78 -0.46
N GLY A 75 20.07 -12.53 -1.27
CA GLY A 75 20.39 -13.34 -2.43
C GLY A 75 20.94 -14.72 -2.07
N ASP A 76 21.69 -14.81 -0.97
CA ASP A 76 22.25 -16.05 -0.44
C ASP A 76 22.50 -15.96 1.08
N ASP A 77 22.99 -17.06 1.66
CA ASP A 77 23.24 -17.18 3.09
C ASP A 77 24.45 -16.37 3.57
N ASP A 78 25.44 -16.20 2.71
CA ASP A 78 26.66 -15.46 3.04
C ASP A 78 26.34 -13.97 3.16
N GLU A 79 25.49 -13.44 2.26
CA GLU A 79 24.98 -12.07 2.32
C GLU A 79 24.16 -11.85 3.61
N TYR A 80 23.27 -12.80 3.94
CA TYR A 80 22.46 -12.74 5.17
C TYR A 80 23.32 -12.71 6.42
N HIS A 81 24.33 -13.60 6.54
CA HIS A 81 25.20 -13.65 7.70
C HIS A 81 26.11 -12.42 7.79
N ALA A 82 26.65 -11.96 6.67
CA ALA A 82 27.48 -10.75 6.62
C ALA A 82 26.68 -9.51 7.08
N ASP A 83 25.41 -9.42 6.71
CA ASP A 83 24.56 -8.31 7.14
C ASP A 83 24.25 -8.36 8.64
N LEU A 84 23.97 -9.56 9.19
CA LEU A 84 23.77 -9.73 10.64
C LEU A 84 25.04 -9.34 11.42
N ASP A 85 26.21 -9.79 10.99
CA ASP A 85 27.49 -9.46 11.64
C ASP A 85 27.77 -7.95 11.56
N ARG A 86 27.49 -7.33 10.41
CA ARG A 86 27.64 -5.87 10.21
C ARG A 86 26.81 -5.06 11.19
N VAL A 87 25.61 -5.49 11.51
CA VAL A 87 24.73 -4.80 12.46
C VAL A 87 24.93 -5.27 13.91
N GLY A 88 25.81 -6.23 14.15
CA GLY A 88 26.10 -6.76 15.49
C GLY A 88 25.04 -7.69 16.05
N LEU A 89 24.33 -8.41 15.18
CA LEU A 89 23.38 -9.48 15.52
C LEU A 89 23.96 -10.84 15.12
N ASP A 90 23.61 -11.87 15.88
CA ASP A 90 23.74 -13.27 15.48
C ASP A 90 22.37 -13.92 15.25
N ALA A 91 22.32 -15.04 14.57
CA ALA A 91 21.08 -15.74 14.24
C ALA A 91 20.26 -16.12 15.49
N LEU A 92 20.91 -16.46 16.62
CA LEU A 92 20.23 -16.81 17.86
C LEU A 92 19.62 -15.58 18.51
N SER A 93 20.31 -14.46 18.51
CA SER A 93 19.84 -13.19 19.04
C SER A 93 18.66 -12.64 18.22
N LEU A 94 18.74 -12.75 16.89
CA LEU A 94 17.63 -12.40 16.01
C LEU A 94 16.41 -13.28 16.30
N ARG A 95 16.58 -14.61 16.40
CA ARG A 95 15.52 -15.55 16.75
C ARG A 95 14.82 -15.18 18.07
N ARG A 96 15.61 -14.88 19.10
CA ARG A 96 15.09 -14.46 20.41
C ARG A 96 14.31 -13.14 20.34
N ALA A 97 14.80 -12.17 19.55
CA ALA A 97 14.13 -10.90 19.37
C ALA A 97 12.78 -11.06 18.65
N ILE A 98 12.73 -11.86 17.58
CA ILE A 98 11.49 -12.19 16.87
C ILE A 98 10.51 -12.93 17.79
N ALA A 99 10.96 -13.94 18.50
CA ALA A 99 10.11 -14.67 19.44
C ALA A 99 9.50 -13.72 20.49
N ARG A 100 10.30 -12.81 21.04
CA ARG A 100 9.84 -11.79 21.99
C ARG A 100 8.76 -10.90 21.37
N ASP A 101 8.98 -10.36 20.16
CA ASP A 101 8.01 -9.55 19.44
C ASP A 101 6.68 -10.31 19.25
N MET A 102 6.74 -11.56 18.81
CA MET A 102 5.57 -12.40 18.56
C MET A 102 4.78 -12.67 19.86
N VAL A 103 5.46 -12.88 21.00
CA VAL A 103 4.77 -13.02 22.31
C VAL A 103 4.04 -11.72 22.65
N VAL A 104 4.71 -10.57 22.52
CA VAL A 104 4.10 -9.27 22.79
C VAL A 104 2.87 -9.03 21.91
N GLU A 105 2.96 -9.34 20.62
CA GLU A 105 1.85 -9.20 19.67
C GLU A 105 0.68 -10.14 20.03
N ALA A 106 0.95 -11.40 20.37
CA ALA A 106 -0.06 -12.37 20.79
C ALA A 106 -0.78 -11.93 22.09
N VAL A 107 -0.05 -11.38 23.06
CA VAL A 107 -0.66 -10.79 24.27
C VAL A 107 -1.56 -9.62 23.92
N LEU A 108 -1.09 -8.69 23.08
CA LEU A 108 -1.87 -7.55 22.67
C LEU A 108 -3.13 -7.96 21.89
N GLU A 109 -3.04 -9.00 21.06
CA GLU A 109 -4.20 -9.57 20.35
C GLU A 109 -5.20 -10.22 21.31
N THR A 110 -4.71 -10.96 22.29
CA THR A 110 -5.56 -11.56 23.35
C THR A 110 -6.31 -10.48 24.14
N VAL A 111 -5.62 -9.38 24.48
CA VAL A 111 -6.25 -8.23 25.17
C VAL A 111 -7.28 -7.56 24.27
N ALA A 112 -6.97 -7.40 22.98
CA ALA A 112 -7.87 -6.78 22.03
C ALA A 112 -9.10 -7.65 21.70
N ALA A 113 -8.95 -8.98 21.72
CA ALA A 113 -10.06 -9.92 21.52
C ALA A 113 -11.16 -9.81 22.58
N ALA A 114 -10.83 -9.30 23.77
CA ALA A 114 -11.81 -8.98 24.81
C ALA A 114 -12.62 -7.69 24.52
N SER A 115 -12.32 -6.97 23.44
CA SER A 115 -13.06 -5.77 23.06
C SER A 115 -14.47 -6.12 22.57
N VAL A 116 -15.41 -5.21 22.80
CA VAL A 116 -16.81 -5.39 22.37
C VAL A 116 -16.87 -5.46 20.86
N ALA A 117 -17.61 -6.43 20.32
CA ALA A 117 -17.83 -6.55 18.89
C ALA A 117 -18.59 -5.33 18.34
N VAL A 118 -18.18 -4.83 17.17
CA VAL A 118 -18.87 -3.75 16.47
C VAL A 118 -20.19 -4.30 15.91
N SER A 119 -21.30 -3.68 16.30
CA SER A 119 -22.62 -4.03 15.78
C SER A 119 -22.87 -3.41 14.39
N ASP A 120 -23.87 -3.95 13.68
CA ASP A 120 -24.34 -3.33 12.43
C ASP A 120 -24.89 -1.92 12.66
N THR A 121 -25.49 -1.67 13.83
CA THR A 121 -25.97 -0.34 14.22
C THR A 121 -24.82 0.67 14.34
N ASP A 122 -23.70 0.28 14.96
CA ASP A 122 -22.51 1.15 15.05
C ASP A 122 -21.96 1.47 13.66
N ALA A 123 -21.91 0.48 12.79
CA ALA A 123 -21.46 0.65 11.41
C ALA A 123 -22.42 1.57 10.62
N GLU A 124 -23.73 1.46 10.83
CA GLU A 124 -24.72 2.30 10.16
C GLU A 124 -24.66 3.74 10.65
N ILE A 125 -24.52 3.96 11.96
CA ILE A 125 -24.29 5.28 12.55
C ILE A 125 -23.04 5.92 11.95
N PHE A 126 -21.94 5.18 11.89
CA PHE A 126 -20.70 5.66 11.29
C PHE A 126 -20.87 6.05 9.82
N TRP A 127 -21.58 5.22 9.02
CA TRP A 127 -21.88 5.53 7.64
C TRP A 127 -22.71 6.81 7.49
N HIS A 128 -23.70 7.00 8.34
CA HIS A 128 -24.54 8.21 8.34
C HIS A 128 -23.75 9.48 8.67
N LEU A 129 -22.84 9.41 9.66
CA LEU A 129 -22.01 10.54 10.09
C LEU A 129 -20.92 10.89 9.09
N HIS A 130 -20.47 9.92 8.28
CA HIS A 130 -19.32 10.07 7.39
C HIS A 130 -19.67 9.83 5.91
N ARG A 131 -20.88 10.16 5.48
CA ARG A 131 -21.40 9.89 4.13
C ARG A 131 -20.47 10.34 3.01
N ASP A 132 -19.74 11.44 3.21
CA ASP A 132 -18.82 11.96 2.19
C ASP A 132 -17.58 11.10 1.96
N ARG A 133 -17.21 10.23 2.92
CA ARG A 133 -16.15 9.25 2.78
C ARG A 133 -16.55 8.04 1.93
N PHE A 134 -17.85 7.81 1.77
CA PHE A 134 -18.43 6.67 1.06
C PHE A 134 -18.90 7.08 -0.34
N ARG A 135 -17.98 7.67 -1.10
CA ARG A 135 -18.18 8.01 -2.52
C ARG A 135 -17.26 7.13 -3.37
N ARG A 136 -17.78 6.64 -4.46
CA ARG A 136 -16.99 6.07 -5.53
C ARG A 136 -16.88 7.14 -6.60
N ALA A 137 -15.68 7.64 -6.82
CA ALA A 137 -15.41 8.65 -7.84
C ALA A 137 -15.84 8.17 -9.24
N GLU A 138 -16.13 9.11 -10.12
CA GLU A 138 -16.32 8.80 -11.55
C GLU A 138 -15.09 8.08 -12.08
N THR A 139 -15.33 6.98 -12.80
CA THR A 139 -14.29 6.29 -13.57
C THR A 139 -14.78 6.06 -14.98
N ARG A 140 -13.84 6.00 -15.92
CA ARG A 140 -14.11 5.69 -17.32
C ARG A 140 -13.36 4.46 -17.75
N LEU A 141 -14.03 3.56 -18.44
CA LEU A 141 -13.39 2.43 -19.09
C LEU A 141 -12.84 2.91 -20.42
N LEU A 142 -11.51 3.00 -20.50
CA LEU A 142 -10.82 3.62 -21.61
C LEU A 142 -9.94 2.66 -22.37
N ARG A 143 -9.84 2.91 -23.68
CA ARG A 143 -8.77 2.42 -24.53
C ARG A 143 -7.95 3.57 -25.08
N HIS A 144 -6.70 3.29 -25.36
CA HIS A 144 -5.73 4.25 -25.82
C HIS A 144 -4.86 3.70 -26.95
N LEU A 145 -4.55 4.54 -27.93
CA LEU A 145 -3.64 4.24 -29.03
C LEU A 145 -2.66 5.40 -29.15
N LEU A 146 -1.38 5.10 -29.26
CA LEU A 146 -0.29 6.07 -29.40
C LEU A 146 0.47 5.80 -30.69
N VAL A 147 0.72 6.86 -31.44
CA VAL A 147 1.72 6.93 -32.50
C VAL A 147 2.76 7.95 -32.06
N THR A 148 3.96 7.51 -31.76
CA THR A 148 5.04 8.38 -31.27
C THR A 148 5.55 9.31 -32.38
N ILE A 149 6.04 10.47 -31.99
CA ILE A 149 6.77 11.37 -32.88
C ILE A 149 8.27 11.16 -32.65
N ASN A 150 8.99 10.73 -33.68
CA ASN A 150 10.43 10.53 -33.61
C ASN A 150 11.07 10.73 -34.99
N GLU A 151 11.74 11.85 -35.17
CA GLU A 151 12.39 12.24 -36.45
C GLU A 151 13.52 11.25 -36.87
N ARG A 152 13.94 10.35 -35.97
CA ARG A 152 14.98 9.35 -36.29
C ARG A 152 14.40 8.01 -36.75
N LEU A 153 13.09 7.86 -36.68
CA LEU A 153 12.40 6.61 -37.06
C LEU A 153 11.57 6.84 -38.30
N PRO A 154 11.87 6.15 -39.45
CA PRO A 154 11.08 6.27 -40.67
C PRO A 154 9.59 5.96 -40.42
N GLY A 155 8.71 6.89 -40.82
CA GLY A 155 7.27 6.78 -40.64
C GLY A 155 6.75 7.31 -39.30
N ASN A 156 7.64 7.83 -38.43
CA ASN A 156 7.30 8.48 -37.15
C ASN A 156 7.72 9.96 -37.14
N GLU A 157 8.14 10.51 -38.29
CA GLU A 157 8.33 11.93 -38.43
C GLU A 157 6.98 12.65 -38.19
N LEU A 158 7.03 13.90 -37.76
CA LEU A 158 5.85 14.67 -37.34
C LEU A 158 4.66 14.55 -38.31
N GLN A 159 4.90 14.78 -39.61
CA GLN A 159 3.85 14.74 -40.63
C GLN A 159 3.36 13.30 -40.91
N ALA A 160 4.27 12.34 -40.95
CA ALA A 160 3.97 10.94 -41.21
C ALA A 160 3.17 10.31 -40.03
N ALA A 161 3.60 10.57 -38.78
CA ALA A 161 2.89 10.17 -37.60
C ALA A 161 1.47 10.75 -37.54
N ARG A 162 1.32 12.04 -37.90
CA ARG A 162 0.02 12.71 -37.99
C ARG A 162 -0.90 12.08 -39.03
N ALA A 163 -0.41 11.87 -40.24
CA ALA A 163 -1.19 11.21 -41.29
C ALA A 163 -1.60 9.79 -40.91
N ARG A 164 -0.70 9.06 -40.22
CA ARG A 164 -0.96 7.70 -39.74
C ARG A 164 -2.07 7.64 -38.68
N ILE A 165 -2.03 8.51 -37.66
CA ILE A 165 -3.05 8.55 -36.61
C ILE A 165 -4.40 9.02 -37.17
N GLU A 166 -4.44 9.98 -38.08
CA GLU A 166 -5.66 10.43 -38.73
C GLU A 166 -6.29 9.33 -39.61
N ALA A 167 -5.48 8.59 -40.35
CA ALA A 167 -5.95 7.42 -41.10
C ALA A 167 -6.53 6.31 -40.18
N ILE A 168 -5.92 6.06 -39.02
CA ILE A 168 -6.44 5.14 -38.03
C ILE A 168 -7.78 5.66 -37.50
N ARG A 169 -7.85 6.93 -37.15
CA ARG A 169 -9.07 7.58 -36.67
C ARG A 169 -10.21 7.47 -37.69
N ALA A 170 -9.94 7.75 -38.97
CA ALA A 170 -10.93 7.65 -40.03
C ALA A 170 -11.52 6.22 -40.18
N ARG A 171 -10.72 5.17 -39.92
CA ARG A 171 -11.21 3.78 -39.86
C ARG A 171 -12.07 3.55 -38.62
N LEU A 172 -11.62 4.03 -37.46
CA LEU A 172 -12.31 3.83 -36.18
C LEU A 172 -13.63 4.61 -36.09
N LEU A 173 -13.77 5.73 -36.79
CA LEU A 173 -15.05 6.43 -36.88
C LEU A 173 -16.12 5.61 -37.62
N LYS A 174 -15.71 4.74 -38.55
CA LYS A 174 -16.63 3.85 -39.26
C LYS A 174 -16.91 2.57 -38.45
N GLU A 175 -15.88 2.06 -37.79
CA GLU A 175 -15.94 0.77 -37.07
C GLU A 175 -15.26 0.89 -35.69
N PRO A 176 -15.87 1.55 -34.68
CA PRO A 176 -15.26 1.77 -33.35
C PRO A 176 -14.90 0.46 -32.64
N GLN A 177 -15.67 -0.61 -32.86
CA GLN A 177 -15.45 -1.94 -32.29
C GLN A 177 -14.09 -2.55 -32.67
N ARG A 178 -13.45 -2.06 -33.73
CA ARG A 178 -12.11 -2.50 -34.17
C ARG A 178 -10.96 -1.78 -33.47
N PHE A 179 -11.25 -0.99 -32.42
CA PHE A 179 -10.20 -0.24 -31.71
C PHE A 179 -9.09 -1.17 -31.19
N SER A 180 -9.46 -2.30 -30.63
CA SER A 180 -8.51 -3.31 -30.12
C SER A 180 -7.56 -3.81 -31.20
N GLU A 181 -8.10 -4.11 -32.39
CA GLU A 181 -7.31 -4.55 -33.56
C GLU A 181 -6.37 -3.44 -34.05
N GLN A 182 -6.87 -2.21 -34.15
CA GLN A 182 -6.06 -1.07 -34.58
C GLN A 182 -4.96 -0.75 -33.55
N ALA A 183 -5.25 -0.87 -32.27
CA ALA A 183 -4.25 -0.68 -31.21
C ALA A 183 -3.16 -1.74 -31.26
N LEU A 184 -3.52 -3.03 -31.38
CA LEU A 184 -2.56 -4.13 -31.55
C LEU A 184 -1.63 -3.91 -32.75
N LYS A 185 -2.16 -3.40 -33.86
CA LYS A 185 -1.44 -3.28 -35.11
C LYS A 185 -0.60 -2.00 -35.21
N HIS A 186 -1.04 -0.93 -34.59
CA HIS A 186 -0.49 0.40 -34.86
C HIS A 186 -0.04 1.18 -33.63
N SER A 187 -0.45 0.78 -32.43
CA SER A 187 -0.08 1.52 -31.21
C SER A 187 1.32 1.17 -30.76
N GLU A 188 2.06 2.22 -30.41
CA GLU A 188 3.42 2.13 -29.86
C GLU A 188 3.42 2.25 -28.32
N CYS A 189 2.25 2.27 -27.71
CA CYS A 189 2.09 2.18 -26.26
C CYS A 189 2.19 0.70 -25.79
N PRO A 190 2.83 0.41 -24.65
CA PRO A 190 2.85 -0.96 -24.08
C PRO A 190 1.46 -1.60 -23.93
N THR A 191 0.42 -0.80 -23.75
CA THR A 191 -0.97 -1.31 -23.67
C THR A 191 -1.49 -1.90 -24.99
N ALA A 192 -0.77 -1.71 -26.10
CA ALA A 192 -1.13 -2.27 -27.41
C ALA A 192 -1.37 -3.77 -27.35
N ILE A 193 -0.56 -4.52 -26.58
CA ILE A 193 -0.69 -5.98 -26.41
C ILE A 193 -2.06 -6.39 -25.88
N ASN A 194 -2.72 -5.51 -25.12
CA ASN A 194 -4.07 -5.71 -24.58
C ASN A 194 -5.12 -4.92 -25.39
N GLY A 195 -4.85 -4.63 -26.68
CA GLY A 195 -5.76 -3.87 -27.54
C GLY A 195 -5.97 -2.44 -27.07
N GLY A 196 -4.95 -1.82 -26.46
CA GLY A 196 -4.97 -0.46 -25.94
C GLY A 196 -5.79 -0.29 -24.65
N LEU A 197 -6.21 -1.35 -23.97
CA LEU A 197 -7.04 -1.25 -22.77
C LEU A 197 -6.26 -0.60 -21.60
N LEU A 198 -6.73 0.55 -21.13
CA LEU A 198 -6.27 1.19 -19.90
C LEU A 198 -7.04 0.70 -18.65
N GLY A 199 -8.23 0.13 -18.86
CA GLY A 199 -9.12 -0.26 -17.77
C GLY A 199 -9.94 0.92 -17.23
N LYS A 200 -10.38 0.80 -15.96
CA LYS A 200 -11.14 1.85 -15.27
C LYS A 200 -10.18 2.93 -14.76
N VAL A 201 -10.24 4.08 -15.37
CA VAL A 201 -9.40 5.24 -15.06
C VAL A 201 -10.22 6.27 -14.28
N ALA A 202 -9.69 6.73 -13.16
CA ALA A 202 -10.20 7.88 -12.39
C ALA A 202 -9.46 9.17 -12.78
N ARG A 203 -10.00 10.34 -12.38
CA ARG A 203 -9.29 11.61 -12.56
C ARG A 203 -7.96 11.62 -11.80
N GLY A 204 -6.97 12.28 -12.38
CA GLY A 204 -5.61 12.35 -11.84
C GLY A 204 -4.70 11.17 -12.20
N GLN A 205 -5.15 10.24 -13.08
CA GLN A 205 -4.38 9.06 -13.48
C GLN A 205 -3.77 9.14 -14.88
N LEU A 206 -4.15 10.15 -15.68
CA LEU A 206 -3.62 10.37 -17.03
C LEU A 206 -2.82 11.65 -17.08
N TYR A 207 -2.03 11.81 -18.14
CA TYR A 207 -1.42 13.10 -18.47
C TYR A 207 -2.53 14.14 -18.69
N PRO A 208 -2.30 15.41 -18.28
CA PRO A 208 -3.36 16.44 -18.28
C PRO A 208 -4.07 16.60 -19.63
N GLU A 209 -3.33 16.56 -20.74
CA GLU A 209 -3.87 16.70 -22.10
C GLU A 209 -4.81 15.55 -22.46
N LEU A 210 -4.45 14.34 -22.09
CA LEU A 210 -5.25 13.14 -22.31
C LEU A 210 -6.45 13.08 -21.35
N GLU A 211 -6.26 13.50 -20.10
CA GLU A 211 -7.31 13.49 -19.10
C GLU A 211 -8.45 14.45 -19.47
N ALA A 212 -8.11 15.66 -19.88
CA ALA A 212 -9.10 16.65 -20.30
C ALA A 212 -10.02 16.08 -21.40
N VAL A 213 -9.44 15.44 -22.40
CA VAL A 213 -10.19 14.83 -23.50
C VAL A 213 -10.94 13.58 -23.02
N ALA A 214 -10.27 12.65 -22.31
CA ALA A 214 -10.88 11.41 -21.84
C ALA A 214 -12.14 11.65 -20.99
N PHE A 215 -12.13 12.69 -20.16
CA PHE A 215 -13.27 13.03 -19.28
C PHE A 215 -14.29 13.97 -19.93
N ALA A 216 -14.04 14.47 -21.13
CA ALA A 216 -15.04 15.16 -21.95
C ALA A 216 -15.83 14.22 -22.88
N LEU A 217 -15.27 13.03 -23.20
CA LEU A 217 -15.93 12.07 -24.08
C LEU A 217 -17.24 11.52 -23.48
N GLY A 218 -18.19 11.23 -24.34
CA GLY A 218 -19.34 10.39 -24.01
C GLY A 218 -18.99 8.90 -23.99
N ALA A 219 -19.89 8.06 -23.48
CA ALA A 219 -19.75 6.61 -23.61
C ALA A 219 -19.81 6.18 -25.08
N ALA A 220 -19.08 5.13 -25.44
CA ALA A 220 -18.93 4.62 -26.80
C ALA A 220 -18.44 5.67 -27.80
N THR A 221 -17.59 6.62 -27.38
CA THR A 221 -17.12 7.74 -28.20
C THR A 221 -15.61 7.71 -28.37
N LEU A 222 -15.15 7.96 -29.62
CA LEU A 222 -13.75 8.13 -29.99
C LEU A 222 -13.37 9.61 -29.92
N SER A 223 -12.18 9.91 -29.43
CA SER A 223 -11.64 11.28 -29.39
C SER A 223 -11.25 11.83 -30.78
N GLU A 224 -11.07 13.12 -30.85
CA GLU A 224 -10.16 13.72 -31.83
C GLU A 224 -8.72 13.25 -31.58
N VAL A 225 -7.81 13.54 -32.52
CA VAL A 225 -6.37 13.32 -32.31
C VAL A 225 -5.89 14.26 -31.22
N VAL A 226 -5.31 13.71 -30.16
CA VAL A 226 -4.72 14.47 -29.05
C VAL A 226 -3.22 14.45 -29.20
N GLU A 227 -2.59 15.60 -29.11
CA GLU A 227 -1.13 15.75 -29.16
C GLU A 227 -0.56 15.82 -27.73
N SER A 228 0.56 15.18 -27.50
CA SER A 228 1.37 15.27 -26.28
C SER A 228 2.86 15.31 -26.64
N GLN A 229 3.70 15.42 -25.62
CA GLN A 229 5.16 15.33 -25.80
C GLN A 229 5.63 13.97 -26.36
N LEU A 230 4.84 12.92 -26.19
CA LEU A 230 5.17 11.57 -26.67
C LEU A 230 4.75 11.36 -28.13
N GLY A 231 3.76 12.08 -28.60
CA GLY A 231 3.21 11.91 -29.95
C GLY A 231 1.71 12.16 -30.02
N TYR A 232 1.06 11.48 -30.97
CA TYR A 232 -0.36 11.59 -31.23
C TYR A 232 -1.14 10.41 -30.63
N HIS A 233 -2.25 10.73 -30.00
CA HIS A 233 -3.07 9.79 -29.27
C HIS A 233 -4.51 9.74 -29.78
N LEU A 234 -5.12 8.56 -29.70
CA LEU A 234 -6.57 8.37 -29.77
C LEU A 234 -7.05 7.72 -28.49
N ILE A 235 -8.14 8.21 -27.96
CA ILE A 235 -8.80 7.69 -26.77
C ILE A 235 -10.21 7.24 -27.15
N TYR A 236 -10.59 6.04 -26.72
CA TYR A 236 -11.95 5.55 -26.86
C TYR A 236 -12.53 5.29 -25.47
N CYS A 237 -13.65 5.95 -25.18
CA CYS A 237 -14.38 5.76 -23.93
C CYS A 237 -15.42 4.66 -24.14
N GLU A 238 -15.13 3.44 -23.63
CA GLU A 238 -16.09 2.33 -23.74
C GLU A 238 -17.31 2.55 -22.86
N ALA A 239 -17.09 2.96 -21.60
CA ALA A 239 -18.14 3.16 -20.63
C ALA A 239 -17.79 4.25 -19.61
N ILE A 240 -18.81 4.92 -19.09
CA ILE A 240 -18.72 5.89 -18.00
C ILE A 240 -19.38 5.26 -16.77
N HIS A 241 -18.64 5.20 -15.69
CA HIS A 241 -19.15 4.85 -14.38
C HIS A 241 -19.24 6.14 -13.56
N PRO A 242 -20.43 6.74 -13.43
CA PRO A 242 -20.58 8.04 -12.77
C PRO A 242 -20.21 7.96 -11.29
N GLU A 243 -19.86 9.11 -10.72
CA GLU A 243 -19.73 9.24 -9.28
C GLU A 243 -21.02 8.80 -8.62
N ARG A 244 -20.90 8.00 -7.56
CA ARG A 244 -22.04 7.60 -6.76
C ARG A 244 -21.66 7.44 -5.29
N ARG A 245 -22.63 7.64 -4.42
CA ARG A 245 -22.49 7.24 -3.03
C ARG A 245 -22.67 5.74 -2.89
N LEU A 246 -21.81 5.12 -2.08
CA LEU A 246 -21.98 3.72 -1.71
C LEU A 246 -23.17 3.60 -0.75
N ARG A 247 -24.02 2.62 -0.99
CA ARG A 247 -25.09 2.26 -0.03
C ARG A 247 -24.45 1.61 1.19
N PHE A 248 -25.10 1.68 2.34
CA PHE A 248 -24.63 1.05 3.57
C PHE A 248 -24.23 -0.42 3.37
N ALA A 249 -25.09 -1.19 2.70
CA ALA A 249 -24.80 -2.60 2.43
C ALA A 249 -23.48 -2.86 1.68
N GLU A 250 -23.06 -1.90 0.84
CA GLU A 250 -21.79 -2.01 0.09
C GLU A 250 -20.57 -1.61 0.93
N ALA A 251 -20.75 -0.74 1.93
CA ALA A 251 -19.70 -0.21 2.78
C ALA A 251 -19.60 -0.95 4.14
N ARG A 252 -20.64 -1.69 4.54
CA ARG A 252 -20.81 -2.28 5.87
C ARG A 252 -19.58 -3.06 6.36
N ASN A 253 -19.07 -3.97 5.57
CA ASN A 253 -17.95 -4.82 5.99
C ASN A 253 -16.67 -3.98 6.19
N THR A 254 -16.35 -3.09 5.27
CA THR A 254 -15.20 -2.18 5.39
C THR A 254 -15.33 -1.26 6.60
N ILE A 255 -16.54 -0.79 6.90
CA ILE A 255 -16.79 0.03 8.10
C ILE A 255 -16.59 -0.79 9.36
N ARG A 256 -17.12 -2.00 9.42
CA ARG A 256 -16.94 -2.89 10.58
C ARG A 256 -15.46 -3.18 10.82
N GLU A 257 -14.71 -3.59 9.82
CA GLU A 257 -13.27 -3.83 9.90
C GLU A 257 -12.52 -2.58 10.42
N TYR A 258 -12.86 -1.41 9.90
CA TYR A 258 -12.28 -0.15 10.34
C TYR A 258 -12.59 0.12 11.83
N LEU A 259 -13.85 0.00 12.25
CA LEU A 259 -14.27 0.27 13.63
C LEU A 259 -13.71 -0.77 14.60
N GLU A 260 -13.68 -2.05 14.22
CA GLU A 260 -13.05 -3.12 14.99
C GLU A 260 -11.55 -2.86 15.19
N GLY A 261 -10.85 -2.46 14.14
CA GLY A 261 -9.44 -2.04 14.23
C GLY A 261 -9.22 -0.87 15.18
N GLN A 262 -10.10 0.13 15.12
CA GLN A 262 -10.08 1.28 16.05
C GLN A 262 -10.31 0.83 17.50
N GLN A 263 -11.31 0.00 17.76
CA GLN A 263 -11.60 -0.52 19.09
C GLN A 263 -10.43 -1.35 19.65
N ARG A 264 -9.86 -2.26 18.85
CA ARG A 264 -8.67 -3.04 19.22
C ARG A 264 -7.53 -2.11 19.65
N SER A 265 -7.21 -1.11 18.83
CA SER A 265 -6.17 -0.13 19.13
C SER A 265 -6.44 0.65 20.43
N LEU A 266 -7.68 1.07 20.64
CA LEU A 266 -8.08 1.78 21.86
C LEU A 266 -7.97 0.88 23.10
N CYS A 267 -8.41 -0.39 23.01
CA CYS A 267 -8.33 -1.37 24.08
C CYS A 267 -6.86 -1.63 24.46
N GLN A 268 -6.00 -1.90 23.49
CA GLN A 268 -4.56 -2.09 23.70
C GLN A 268 -3.91 -0.88 24.35
N LYS A 269 -4.18 0.34 23.85
CA LYS A 269 -3.64 1.60 24.41
C LYS A 269 -4.11 1.83 25.84
N ALA A 270 -5.37 1.57 26.14
CA ALA A 270 -5.92 1.71 27.47
C ALA A 270 -5.29 0.70 28.45
N TRP A 271 -5.13 -0.56 28.03
CA TRP A 271 -4.50 -1.59 28.81
C TRP A 271 -3.02 -1.27 29.10
N ILE A 272 -2.23 -0.89 28.10
CA ILE A 272 -0.83 -0.47 28.28
C ILE A 272 -0.74 0.73 29.23
N ARG A 273 -1.65 1.69 29.13
CA ARG A 273 -1.68 2.85 30.05
C ARG A 273 -1.91 2.40 31.48
N ASN A 274 -2.79 1.44 31.72
CA ASN A 274 -3.06 0.89 33.04
C ASN A 274 -1.82 0.13 33.58
N LEU A 275 -1.17 -0.69 32.77
CA LEU A 275 0.07 -1.37 33.17
C LEU A 275 1.15 -0.38 33.61
N ARG A 276 1.36 0.68 32.83
CA ARG A 276 2.34 1.71 33.19
C ARG A 276 2.00 2.41 34.52
N ARG A 277 0.73 2.71 34.75
CA ARG A 277 0.28 3.32 36.01
C ARG A 277 0.53 2.39 37.20
N GLN A 278 0.21 1.12 37.06
CA GLN A 278 0.45 0.11 38.10
C GLN A 278 1.96 -0.04 38.41
N SER A 279 2.81 -0.05 37.39
CA SER A 279 4.26 -0.16 37.58
C SER A 279 4.87 1.03 38.30
N LEU A 280 4.29 2.23 38.16
CA LEU A 280 4.74 3.44 38.87
C LEU A 280 4.34 3.40 40.36
N VAL A 281 3.18 2.82 40.67
CA VAL A 281 2.70 2.70 42.06
C VAL A 281 3.41 1.57 42.80
N ALA A 282 3.83 0.51 42.11
CA ALA A 282 4.52 -0.65 42.68
C ALA A 282 6.03 -0.42 42.96
N LYS A 283 6.61 0.71 42.60
CA LYS A 283 7.98 1.06 42.99
C LYS A 283 7.92 1.75 44.37
N PRO A 284 8.30 1.07 45.47
CA PRO A 284 8.48 1.74 46.74
C PRO A 284 9.66 2.74 46.61
N SER A 285 9.50 3.90 47.22
CA SER A 285 10.54 4.94 47.38
C SER A 285 11.76 4.42 48.10
#